data_bddb9143c42c5efee670ba1dfed5f350
#
_entry.id   bddb9143c42c5efee670ba1dfed5f350
#
_cell.length_a   1.000
_cell.length_b   1.000
_cell.length_c   1.000
_cell.angle_alpha   90.00
_cell.angle_beta   90.00
_cell.angle_gamma   90.00
#
_symmetry.space_group_name_H-M   'P 1'
#
loop_
_entity.id
_entity.type
_entity.pdbx_description
1 polymer ?
#
loop_
_entity_poly.entity_id
_entity_poly.type
_entity_poly.pdbx_seq_one_letter_code
_entity_poly.pdbx_strand_id
1 'polypeptide(L)'
;MGTTLEAAMSTYHEIRFSYDPRRAKVWSVLASYLQQWVNPAGGLLELGAGYGEFSREIRAGAKWSLDMNPELVAYWGKDVQPLIQSALEPLPIETSSLATVFASNFFEHFTLEQGASILAEAHRVLRPGGRLIVVQPNFRLEPRRYFDDYTHRTAYTDNGFSDFLRASGYRIVHAEPRFTPFSMKSEMPVASWLVKFYLALPWRPFAGQFLIVAEKEIGN
;
A
#
# COMPACT_ATOMS: atom_id res chain seq x y z
N MET A 1 -30.05 -4.93 5.55
CA MET A 1 -29.40 -4.52 4.28
C MET A 1 -27.87 -4.64 4.32
N GLY A 2 -27.27 -5.14 5.42
CA GLY A 2 -25.80 -5.35 5.52
C GLY A 2 -25.26 -6.61 4.81
N THR A 3 -26.09 -7.61 4.61
CA THR A 3 -25.66 -8.95 4.16
C THR A 3 -25.16 -9.08 2.73
N THR A 4 -25.53 -8.17 1.83
CA THR A 4 -25.13 -8.25 0.40
C THR A 4 -23.78 -7.61 0.11
N LEU A 5 -23.39 -6.56 0.82
CA LEU A 5 -22.10 -5.90 0.63
C LEU A 5 -20.97 -6.67 1.31
N GLU A 6 -21.21 -7.20 2.52
CA GLU A 6 -20.26 -8.07 3.22
C GLU A 6 -20.00 -9.37 2.46
N ALA A 7 -21.04 -9.98 1.88
CA ALA A 7 -20.88 -11.13 1.01
C ALA A 7 -20.11 -10.82 -0.27
N ALA A 8 -20.33 -9.65 -0.89
CA ALA A 8 -19.58 -9.21 -2.06
C ALA A 8 -18.11 -8.90 -1.74
N MET A 9 -17.81 -8.43 -0.54
CA MET A 9 -16.43 -8.20 -0.09
C MET A 9 -15.72 -9.50 0.31
N SER A 10 -16.41 -10.49 0.89
CA SER A 10 -15.82 -11.80 1.17
C SER A 10 -15.40 -12.54 -0.11
N THR A 11 -16.19 -12.42 -1.19
CA THR A 11 -15.89 -13.03 -2.49
C THR A 11 -14.86 -12.23 -3.30
N TYR A 12 -14.52 -10.98 -2.92
CA TYR A 12 -13.51 -10.18 -3.62
C TYR A 12 -12.15 -10.86 -3.68
N HIS A 13 -11.70 -11.41 -2.56
CA HIS A 13 -10.42 -12.13 -2.49
C HIS A 13 -10.40 -13.39 -3.35
N GLU A 14 -11.52 -14.07 -3.47
CA GLU A 14 -11.64 -15.26 -4.32
C GLU A 14 -11.58 -14.91 -5.82
N ILE A 15 -12.24 -13.83 -6.21
CA ILE A 15 -12.44 -13.46 -7.63
C ILE A 15 -11.28 -12.58 -8.13
N ARG A 16 -10.87 -11.58 -7.36
CA ARG A 16 -9.93 -10.54 -7.81
C ARG A 16 -8.54 -10.66 -7.20
N PHE A 17 -8.43 -11.18 -6.00
CA PHE A 17 -7.19 -11.15 -5.23
C PHE A 17 -6.87 -12.53 -4.63
N SER A 18 -6.92 -13.60 -5.45
CA SER A 18 -6.53 -14.95 -5.01
C SER A 18 -5.03 -15.02 -4.67
N TYR A 19 -4.69 -15.90 -3.72
CA TYR A 19 -3.30 -16.16 -3.36
C TYR A 19 -2.50 -16.66 -4.58
N ASP A 20 -1.37 -16.02 -4.84
CA ASP A 20 -0.43 -16.42 -5.90
C ASP A 20 1.01 -16.42 -5.35
N PRO A 21 1.65 -17.58 -5.17
CA PRO A 21 3.01 -17.67 -4.62
C PRO A 21 4.06 -16.95 -5.50
N ARG A 22 3.77 -16.67 -6.77
CA ARG A 22 4.66 -15.90 -7.64
C ARG A 22 4.77 -14.45 -7.18
N ARG A 23 3.71 -13.89 -6.59
CA ARG A 23 3.69 -12.54 -6.01
C ARG A 23 4.70 -12.39 -4.87
N ALA A 24 4.90 -13.42 -4.06
CA ALA A 24 5.89 -13.39 -2.98
C ALA A 24 7.30 -13.09 -3.52
N LYS A 25 7.67 -13.66 -4.70
CA LYS A 25 8.97 -13.37 -5.35
C LYS A 25 9.09 -11.93 -5.83
N VAL A 26 7.99 -11.35 -6.33
CA VAL A 26 7.96 -9.93 -6.72
C VAL A 26 8.11 -9.06 -5.48
N TRP A 27 7.32 -9.34 -4.45
CA TRP A 27 7.32 -8.56 -3.21
C TRP A 27 8.65 -8.63 -2.46
N SER A 28 9.40 -9.74 -2.50
CA SER A 28 10.73 -9.79 -1.91
C SER A 28 11.69 -8.78 -2.55
N VAL A 29 11.56 -8.56 -3.86
CA VAL A 29 12.36 -7.55 -4.57
C VAL A 29 11.84 -6.14 -4.29
N LEU A 30 10.51 -5.95 -4.32
CA LEU A 30 9.90 -4.63 -4.04
C LEU A 30 10.18 -4.19 -2.59
N ALA A 31 10.03 -5.08 -1.61
CA ALA A 31 10.35 -4.79 -0.22
C ALA A 31 11.84 -4.43 -0.06
N SER A 32 12.74 -5.15 -0.73
CA SER A 32 14.17 -4.83 -0.76
C SER A 32 14.44 -3.44 -1.37
N TYR A 33 13.72 -3.06 -2.42
CA TYR A 33 13.81 -1.73 -3.02
C TYR A 33 13.26 -0.64 -2.08
N LEU A 34 12.11 -0.90 -1.46
CA LEU A 34 11.45 0.04 -0.56
C LEU A 34 12.16 0.17 0.80
N GLN A 35 13.04 -0.78 1.17
CA GLN A 35 13.75 -0.77 2.45
C GLN A 35 14.56 0.51 2.69
N GLN A 36 15.01 1.19 1.65
CA GLN A 36 15.77 2.44 1.76
C GLN A 36 14.96 3.59 2.42
N TRP A 37 13.63 3.49 2.40
CA TRP A 37 12.74 4.47 3.04
C TRP A 37 12.12 3.97 4.34
N VAL A 38 12.35 2.71 4.72
CA VAL A 38 11.83 2.10 5.96
C VAL A 38 12.93 2.04 7.02
N ASN A 39 12.66 2.61 8.19
CA ASN A 39 13.57 2.48 9.31
C ASN A 39 13.52 1.05 9.88
N PRO A 40 14.60 0.26 9.81
CA PRO A 40 14.58 -1.15 10.22
C PRO A 40 14.42 -1.34 11.74
N ALA A 41 14.64 -0.30 12.55
CA ALA A 41 14.44 -0.34 14.01
C ALA A 41 13.10 0.29 14.43
N GLY A 42 12.39 0.96 13.52
CA GLY A 42 11.13 1.67 13.81
C GLY A 42 9.90 0.79 13.60
N GLY A 43 8.79 1.17 14.26
CA GLY A 43 7.50 0.53 14.06
C GLY A 43 6.94 0.80 12.66
N LEU A 44 6.26 -0.19 12.08
CA LEU A 44 5.66 -0.15 10.76
C LEU A 44 4.21 -0.64 10.80
N LEU A 45 3.32 0.07 10.13
CA LEU A 45 1.95 -0.36 9.84
C LEU A 45 1.75 -0.52 8.34
N GLU A 46 1.21 -1.67 7.91
CA GLU A 46 0.71 -1.91 6.56
C GLU A 46 -0.81 -1.79 6.54
N LEU A 47 -1.36 -0.88 5.71
CA LEU A 47 -2.79 -0.68 5.49
C LEU A 47 -3.25 -1.53 4.29
N GLY A 48 -4.34 -2.30 4.46
CA GLY A 48 -4.85 -3.20 3.43
C GLY A 48 -3.83 -4.29 3.07
N ALA A 49 -3.35 -5.01 4.08
CA ALA A 49 -2.22 -5.92 3.95
C ALA A 49 -2.46 -7.11 3.01
N GLY A 50 -3.72 -7.48 2.77
CA GLY A 50 -4.04 -8.63 1.94
C GLY A 50 -3.29 -9.89 2.44
N TYR A 51 -2.55 -10.55 1.56
CA TYR A 51 -1.77 -11.74 1.93
C TYR A 51 -0.45 -11.43 2.67
N GLY A 52 -0.19 -10.18 3.06
CA GLY A 52 0.95 -9.77 3.88
C GLY A 52 2.32 -9.97 3.23
N GLU A 53 2.39 -9.93 1.90
CA GLU A 53 3.65 -10.17 1.20
C GLU A 53 4.70 -9.10 1.52
N PHE A 54 4.29 -7.83 1.66
CA PHE A 54 5.22 -6.76 2.02
C PHE A 54 5.69 -6.87 3.46
N SER A 55 4.78 -7.02 4.42
CA SER A 55 5.12 -7.08 5.85
C SER A 55 5.99 -8.28 6.21
N ARG A 56 5.89 -9.41 5.47
CA ARG A 56 6.79 -10.56 5.65
C ARG A 56 8.22 -10.28 5.23
N GLU A 57 8.41 -9.50 4.17
CA GLU A 57 9.72 -9.32 3.54
C GLU A 57 10.47 -8.09 4.06
N ILE A 58 9.74 -7.06 4.54
CA ILE A 58 10.35 -5.82 5.01
C ILE A 58 10.95 -5.97 6.40
N ARG A 59 12.10 -5.35 6.63
CA ARG A 59 12.73 -5.26 7.95
C ARG A 59 12.25 -4.00 8.64
N ALA A 60 11.60 -4.19 9.78
CA ALA A 60 11.17 -3.13 10.69
C ALA A 60 11.24 -3.67 12.13
N GLY A 61 11.10 -2.79 13.11
CA GLY A 61 10.98 -3.16 14.51
C GLY A 61 9.68 -3.92 14.77
N ALA A 62 8.73 -3.33 15.47
CA ALA A 62 7.38 -3.91 15.56
C ALA A 62 6.62 -3.69 14.25
N LYS A 63 5.90 -4.72 13.80
CA LYS A 63 5.10 -4.69 12.56
C LYS A 63 3.64 -4.96 12.86
N TRP A 64 2.77 -4.13 12.27
CA TRP A 64 1.32 -4.31 12.27
C TRP A 64 0.83 -4.40 10.84
N SER A 65 -0.12 -5.30 10.59
CA SER A 65 -0.83 -5.38 9.32
C SER A 65 -2.33 -5.27 9.57
N LEU A 66 -2.98 -4.38 8.83
CA LEU A 66 -4.40 -4.11 8.92
C LEU A 66 -5.10 -4.63 7.68
N ASP A 67 -6.13 -5.44 7.89
CA ASP A 67 -7.10 -5.85 6.87
C ASP A 67 -8.44 -6.16 7.53
N MET A 68 -9.54 -6.07 6.76
CA MET A 68 -10.87 -6.41 7.25
C MET A 68 -11.14 -7.93 7.24
N ASN A 69 -10.40 -8.70 6.43
CA ASN A 69 -10.60 -10.13 6.29
C ASN A 69 -9.70 -10.92 7.26
N PRO A 70 -10.28 -11.56 8.30
CA PRO A 70 -9.52 -12.31 9.29
C PRO A 70 -8.81 -13.56 8.72
N GLU A 71 -9.30 -14.11 7.60
CA GLU A 71 -8.70 -15.30 6.98
C GLU A 71 -7.29 -15.05 6.44
N LEU A 72 -6.97 -13.78 6.13
CA LEU A 72 -5.67 -13.39 5.59
C LEU A 72 -4.55 -13.47 6.63
N VAL A 73 -4.86 -13.43 7.91
CA VAL A 73 -3.88 -13.53 9.01
C VAL A 73 -3.03 -14.80 8.92
N ALA A 74 -3.60 -15.90 8.43
CA ALA A 74 -2.89 -17.17 8.24
C ALA A 74 -1.69 -17.07 7.29
N TYR A 75 -1.65 -16.06 6.42
CA TYR A 75 -0.58 -15.82 5.45
C TYR A 75 0.48 -14.84 5.96
N TRP A 76 0.21 -14.11 7.04
CA TRP A 76 1.11 -13.08 7.56
C TRP A 76 2.29 -13.69 8.31
N GLY A 77 3.36 -12.92 8.44
CA GLY A 77 4.53 -13.34 9.20
C GLY A 77 4.21 -13.50 10.70
N LYS A 78 4.87 -14.43 11.38
CA LYS A 78 4.68 -14.67 12.82
C LYS A 78 5.08 -13.46 13.69
N ASP A 79 5.89 -12.57 13.14
CA ASP A 79 6.36 -11.32 13.77
C ASP A 79 5.48 -10.11 13.43
N VAL A 80 4.33 -10.35 12.76
CA VAL A 80 3.36 -9.32 12.39
C VAL A 80 2.16 -9.40 13.34
N GLN A 81 1.81 -8.27 13.93
CA GLN A 81 0.64 -8.14 14.80
C GLN A 81 -0.60 -7.82 13.93
N PRO A 82 -1.65 -8.65 13.99
CA PRO A 82 -2.85 -8.43 13.18
C PRO A 82 -3.73 -7.33 13.77
N LEU A 83 -4.25 -6.46 12.89
CA LEU A 83 -5.33 -5.53 13.17
C LEU A 83 -6.49 -5.87 12.22
N ILE A 84 -7.52 -6.53 12.76
CA ILE A 84 -8.69 -6.96 11.97
C ILE A 84 -9.81 -5.96 12.18
N GLN A 85 -9.78 -4.90 11.39
CA GLN A 85 -10.75 -3.80 11.46
C GLN A 85 -10.77 -3.02 10.15
N SER A 86 -11.75 -2.13 10.01
CA SER A 86 -11.78 -1.14 8.95
C SER A 86 -10.69 -0.08 9.17
N ALA A 87 -10.03 0.35 8.10
CA ALA A 87 -9.11 1.49 8.16
C ALA A 87 -9.81 2.84 8.42
N LEU A 88 -11.15 2.86 8.41
CA LEU A 88 -11.97 4.01 8.79
C LEU A 88 -12.22 4.09 10.30
N GLU A 89 -11.87 3.04 11.03
CA GLU A 89 -11.95 3.02 12.49
C GLU A 89 -10.64 3.54 13.11
N PRO A 90 -10.68 4.14 14.30
CA PRO A 90 -9.47 4.57 15.00
C PRO A 90 -8.49 3.41 15.19
N LEU A 91 -7.23 3.62 14.86
CA LEU A 91 -6.20 2.60 15.04
C LEU A 91 -5.83 2.45 16.52
N PRO A 92 -5.74 1.21 17.06
CA PRO A 92 -5.28 0.96 18.43
C PRO A 92 -3.74 1.11 18.54
N ILE A 93 -3.21 2.17 17.96
CA ILE A 93 -1.79 2.51 17.91
C ILE A 93 -1.59 3.90 18.50
N GLU A 94 -0.60 4.06 19.35
CA GLU A 94 -0.28 5.32 20.01
C GLU A 94 0.08 6.42 19.01
N THR A 95 -0.30 7.65 19.32
CA THR A 95 0.07 8.83 18.55
C THR A 95 1.59 8.97 18.49
N SER A 96 2.12 9.29 17.29
CA SER A 96 3.54 9.54 17.06
C SER A 96 4.49 8.38 17.44
N SER A 97 4.02 7.13 17.32
CA SER A 97 4.79 5.94 17.69
C SER A 97 5.45 5.22 16.50
N LEU A 98 4.90 5.36 15.29
CA LEU A 98 5.39 4.65 14.13
C LEU A 98 6.43 5.46 13.33
N ALA A 99 7.41 4.73 12.76
CA ALA A 99 8.35 5.29 11.81
C ALA A 99 7.85 5.22 10.36
N THR A 100 6.98 4.25 10.05
CA THR A 100 6.51 4.00 8.69
C THR A 100 5.05 3.54 8.68
N VAL A 101 4.28 4.10 7.75
CA VAL A 101 2.99 3.55 7.30
C VAL A 101 3.15 3.22 5.82
N PHE A 102 2.69 2.04 5.41
CA PHE A 102 2.73 1.57 4.04
C PHE A 102 1.32 1.25 3.55
N ALA A 103 1.03 1.57 2.29
CA ALA A 103 -0.20 1.18 1.61
C ALA A 103 0.08 0.84 0.14
N SER A 104 -0.52 -0.24 -0.35
CA SER A 104 -0.41 -0.62 -1.77
C SER A 104 -1.75 -1.03 -2.33
N ASN A 105 -2.17 -0.42 -3.45
CA ASN A 105 -3.47 -0.64 -4.07
C ASN A 105 -4.59 -0.58 -3.04
N PHE A 106 -4.68 0.54 -2.36
CA PHE A 106 -5.52 0.68 -1.19
C PHE A 106 -6.44 1.91 -1.26
N PHE A 107 -5.91 3.11 -1.52
CA PHE A 107 -6.69 4.36 -1.48
C PHE A 107 -7.74 4.46 -2.58
N GLU A 108 -7.57 3.79 -3.72
CA GLU A 108 -8.54 3.77 -4.82
C GLU A 108 -9.89 3.18 -4.42
N HIS A 109 -9.95 2.38 -3.36
CA HIS A 109 -11.16 1.75 -2.87
C HIS A 109 -12.03 2.66 -1.97
N PHE A 110 -11.55 3.85 -1.66
CA PHE A 110 -12.20 4.81 -0.76
C PHE A 110 -12.67 6.05 -1.51
N THR A 111 -13.68 6.74 -0.96
CA THR A 111 -14.02 8.11 -1.41
C THR A 111 -12.90 9.07 -0.97
N LEU A 112 -12.89 10.28 -1.53
CA LEU A 112 -11.90 11.29 -1.17
C LEU A 112 -11.96 11.64 0.33
N GLU A 113 -13.17 11.75 0.89
CA GLU A 113 -13.40 12.03 2.31
C GLU A 113 -12.89 10.90 3.21
N GLN A 114 -13.15 9.65 2.81
CA GLN A 114 -12.64 8.47 3.51
C GLN A 114 -11.11 8.42 3.45
N GLY A 115 -10.55 8.69 2.26
CA GLY A 115 -9.09 8.78 2.08
C GLY A 115 -8.46 9.86 2.96
N ALA A 116 -9.11 11.03 3.11
CA ALA A 116 -8.66 12.09 4.00
C ALA A 116 -8.67 11.65 5.47
N SER A 117 -9.71 10.94 5.91
CA SER A 117 -9.79 10.39 7.27
C SER A 117 -8.68 9.37 7.54
N ILE A 118 -8.40 8.47 6.58
CA ILE A 118 -7.31 7.50 6.69
C ILE A 118 -5.94 8.20 6.73
N LEU A 119 -5.73 9.22 5.89
CA LEU A 119 -4.48 9.99 5.89
C LEU A 119 -4.28 10.75 7.21
N ALA A 120 -5.35 11.30 7.80
CA ALA A 120 -5.28 11.95 9.11
C ALA A 120 -4.90 10.96 10.23
N GLU A 121 -5.45 9.75 10.18
CA GLU A 121 -5.13 8.71 11.16
C GLU A 121 -3.70 8.16 10.97
N ALA A 122 -3.27 7.95 9.72
CA ALA A 122 -1.88 7.62 9.40
C ALA A 122 -0.92 8.72 9.89
N HIS A 123 -1.29 10.00 9.70
CA HIS A 123 -0.52 11.13 10.20
C HIS A 123 -0.47 11.15 11.74
N ARG A 124 -1.56 10.82 12.43
CA ARG A 124 -1.60 10.74 13.88
C ARG A 124 -0.59 9.72 14.41
N VAL A 125 -0.59 8.50 13.87
CA VAL A 125 0.27 7.41 14.38
C VAL A 125 1.73 7.58 13.97
N LEU A 126 2.03 8.25 12.85
CA LEU A 126 3.40 8.55 12.45
C LEU A 126 4.05 9.54 13.41
N ARG A 127 5.29 9.26 13.82
CA ARG A 127 6.14 10.21 14.53
C ARG A 127 6.56 11.38 13.61
N PRO A 128 6.98 12.52 14.14
CA PRO A 128 7.61 13.57 13.35
C PRO A 128 8.76 13.00 12.51
N GLY A 129 8.81 13.32 11.21
CA GLY A 129 9.74 12.74 10.26
C GLY A 129 9.49 11.26 9.92
N GLY A 130 8.39 10.67 10.40
CA GLY A 130 7.93 9.35 9.96
C GLY A 130 7.39 9.39 8.53
N ARG A 131 7.42 8.27 7.84
CA ARG A 131 7.12 8.19 6.41
C ARG A 131 5.86 7.41 6.09
N LEU A 132 5.06 7.97 5.21
CA LEU A 132 4.00 7.27 4.49
C LEU A 132 4.53 6.87 3.12
N ILE A 133 4.50 5.59 2.81
CA ILE A 133 4.93 5.03 1.51
C ILE A 133 3.70 4.46 0.82
N VAL A 134 3.41 4.94 -0.40
CA VAL A 134 2.23 4.52 -1.15
C VAL A 134 2.62 4.02 -2.53
N VAL A 135 2.17 2.81 -2.87
CA VAL A 135 2.18 2.26 -4.22
C VAL A 135 0.74 2.19 -4.70
N GLN A 136 0.41 2.88 -5.79
CA GLN A 136 -0.99 3.11 -6.16
C GLN A 136 -1.16 3.03 -7.68
N PRO A 137 -2.29 2.50 -8.22
CA PRO A 137 -2.63 2.62 -9.63
C PRO A 137 -2.59 4.07 -10.10
N ASN A 138 -1.92 4.31 -11.23
CA ASN A 138 -1.84 5.63 -11.84
C ASN A 138 -2.86 5.75 -12.97
N PHE A 139 -3.97 6.44 -12.71
CA PHE A 139 -5.02 6.64 -13.71
C PHE A 139 -4.50 7.27 -15.01
N ARG A 140 -3.46 8.11 -14.94
CA ARG A 140 -2.82 8.71 -16.12
C ARG A 140 -2.21 7.67 -17.06
N LEU A 141 -1.73 6.54 -16.53
CA LEU A 141 -1.04 5.51 -17.31
C LEU A 141 -1.97 4.39 -17.78
N GLU A 142 -3.01 4.08 -17.01
CA GLU A 142 -3.93 2.97 -17.27
C GLU A 142 -5.42 3.35 -17.16
N PRO A 143 -5.87 4.44 -17.84
CA PRO A 143 -7.24 4.92 -17.68
C PRO A 143 -8.30 3.94 -18.18
N ARG A 144 -7.95 3.08 -19.16
CA ARG A 144 -8.89 2.12 -19.75
C ARG A 144 -9.20 0.94 -18.83
N ARG A 145 -8.25 0.56 -17.96
CA ARG A 145 -8.35 -0.62 -17.10
C ARG A 145 -8.59 -0.28 -15.64
N TYR A 146 -8.51 1.01 -15.29
CA TYR A 146 -8.59 1.45 -13.90
C TYR A 146 -9.89 1.00 -13.21
N PHE A 147 -11.01 1.13 -13.90
CA PHE A 147 -12.33 0.75 -13.41
C PHE A 147 -12.78 -0.66 -13.84
N ASP A 148 -11.88 -1.50 -14.37
CA ASP A 148 -12.14 -2.94 -14.53
C ASP A 148 -12.27 -3.63 -13.15
N ASP A 149 -11.74 -3.02 -12.11
CA ASP A 149 -12.04 -3.36 -10.74
C ASP A 149 -13.24 -2.52 -10.24
N TYR A 150 -14.36 -3.21 -10.01
CA TYR A 150 -15.63 -2.58 -9.61
C TYR A 150 -15.58 -1.93 -8.22
N THR A 151 -14.54 -2.20 -7.45
CA THR A 151 -14.33 -1.65 -6.10
C THR A 151 -13.59 -0.31 -6.12
N HIS A 152 -12.99 0.09 -7.25
CA HIS A 152 -12.35 1.38 -7.38
C HIS A 152 -13.39 2.52 -7.35
N ARG A 153 -13.22 3.46 -6.45
CA ARG A 153 -14.11 4.61 -6.22
C ARG A 153 -13.47 5.93 -6.63
N THR A 154 -12.17 6.10 -6.39
CA THR A 154 -11.45 7.33 -6.69
C THR A 154 -10.32 7.07 -7.66
N ALA A 155 -10.26 7.85 -8.74
CA ALA A 155 -9.18 7.79 -9.70
C ALA A 155 -8.04 8.72 -9.26
N TYR A 156 -6.89 8.16 -8.95
CA TYR A 156 -5.70 8.92 -8.58
C TYR A 156 -4.68 8.97 -9.71
N THR A 157 -4.09 10.15 -9.92
CA THR A 157 -2.85 10.32 -10.66
C THR A 157 -1.71 10.58 -9.67
N ASP A 158 -0.47 10.34 -10.08
CA ASP A 158 0.71 10.64 -9.27
C ASP A 158 0.75 12.09 -8.77
N ASN A 159 0.42 13.06 -9.62
CA ASN A 159 0.37 14.48 -9.23
C ASN A 159 -0.80 14.76 -8.29
N GLY A 160 -2.01 14.31 -8.64
CA GLY A 160 -3.21 14.55 -7.82
C GLY A 160 -3.08 13.93 -6.42
N PHE A 161 -2.50 12.72 -6.32
CA PHE A 161 -2.26 12.09 -5.03
C PHE A 161 -1.16 12.81 -4.23
N SER A 162 -0.11 13.31 -4.91
CA SER A 162 0.92 14.13 -4.26
C SER A 162 0.35 15.42 -3.68
N ASP A 163 -0.58 16.07 -4.38
CA ASP A 163 -1.25 17.29 -3.87
C ASP A 163 -2.19 16.95 -2.72
N PHE A 164 -2.88 15.82 -2.78
CA PHE A 164 -3.71 15.33 -1.69
C PHE A 164 -2.91 15.05 -0.42
N LEU A 165 -1.71 14.46 -0.55
CA LEU A 165 -0.79 14.25 0.56
C LEU A 165 -0.30 15.57 1.16
N ARG A 166 0.07 16.56 0.32
CA ARG A 166 0.48 17.90 0.81
C ARG A 166 -0.66 18.58 1.58
N ALA A 167 -1.88 18.52 1.05
CA ALA A 167 -3.07 19.05 1.74
C ALA A 167 -3.37 18.33 3.06
N SER A 168 -2.87 17.10 3.23
CA SER A 168 -3.02 16.29 4.45
C SER A 168 -1.84 16.40 5.42
N GLY A 169 -0.95 17.39 5.26
CA GLY A 169 0.16 17.66 6.18
C GLY A 169 1.43 16.81 5.93
N TYR A 170 1.62 16.33 4.70
CA TYR A 170 2.81 15.59 4.33
C TYR A 170 3.68 16.35 3.34
N ARG A 171 4.99 16.22 3.48
CA ARG A 171 5.99 16.66 2.50
C ARG A 171 6.41 15.49 1.60
N ILE A 172 6.34 15.66 0.29
CA ILE A 172 6.80 14.63 -0.66
C ILE A 172 8.33 14.56 -0.63
N VAL A 173 8.86 13.39 -0.34
CA VAL A 173 10.30 13.11 -0.27
C VAL A 173 10.79 12.46 -1.56
N HIS A 174 9.96 11.59 -2.14
CA HIS A 174 10.27 10.86 -3.37
C HIS A 174 8.99 10.55 -4.14
N ALA A 175 9.06 10.62 -5.46
CA ALA A 175 7.95 10.25 -6.33
C ALA A 175 8.46 9.59 -7.61
N GLU A 176 7.89 8.44 -7.94
CA GLU A 176 8.11 7.70 -9.17
C GLU A 176 6.77 7.50 -9.88
N PRO A 177 6.44 8.33 -10.88
CA PRO A 177 5.16 8.23 -11.61
C PRO A 177 4.97 6.89 -12.34
N ARG A 178 6.08 6.19 -12.64
CA ARG A 178 6.16 4.91 -13.34
C ARG A 178 6.92 3.92 -12.48
N PHE A 179 6.25 3.28 -11.52
CA PHE A 179 6.92 2.38 -10.57
C PHE A 179 6.85 0.93 -11.02
N THR A 180 5.68 0.33 -11.06
CA THR A 180 5.46 -1.07 -11.42
C THR A 180 4.34 -1.21 -12.45
N PRO A 181 4.22 -2.35 -13.16
CA PRO A 181 3.05 -2.63 -14.00
C PRO A 181 1.75 -2.59 -13.18
N PHE A 182 0.65 -2.22 -13.82
CA PHE A 182 -0.68 -2.13 -13.20
C PHE A 182 -1.14 -3.44 -12.58
N SER A 183 -0.82 -4.58 -13.22
CA SER A 183 -1.20 -5.89 -12.73
C SER A 183 0.03 -6.79 -12.67
N MET A 184 0.22 -7.45 -11.53
CA MET A 184 1.20 -8.50 -11.35
C MET A 184 0.66 -9.89 -11.77
N LYS A 185 -0.54 -9.96 -12.35
CA LYS A 185 -1.11 -11.17 -12.95
C LYS A 185 -0.46 -11.43 -14.30
N SER A 186 0.75 -11.97 -14.29
CA SER A 186 1.46 -12.39 -15.50
C SER A 186 1.60 -13.91 -15.49
N GLU A 187 1.30 -14.56 -16.62
CA GLU A 187 1.58 -15.97 -16.83
C GLU A 187 3.08 -16.25 -17.06
N MET A 188 3.86 -15.20 -17.28
CA MET A 188 5.31 -15.31 -17.46
C MET A 188 6.02 -15.68 -16.14
N PRO A 189 7.05 -16.54 -16.20
CA PRO A 189 7.84 -16.84 -15.01
C PRO A 189 8.49 -15.55 -14.48
N VAL A 190 8.14 -15.17 -13.23
CA VAL A 190 8.71 -14.01 -12.57
C VAL A 190 10.03 -14.40 -11.94
N ALA A 191 11.14 -14.11 -12.62
CA ALA A 191 12.46 -14.23 -12.03
C ALA A 191 12.83 -12.94 -11.26
N SER A 192 13.32 -13.07 -10.03
CA SER A 192 13.66 -11.92 -9.18
C SER A 192 14.67 -10.96 -9.83
N TRP A 193 15.60 -11.49 -10.67
CA TRP A 193 16.56 -10.66 -11.39
C TRP A 193 15.90 -9.77 -12.46
N LEU A 194 14.81 -10.24 -13.11
CA LEU A 194 14.04 -9.42 -14.05
C LEU A 194 13.35 -8.24 -13.35
N VAL A 195 12.78 -8.48 -12.17
CA VAL A 195 12.16 -7.41 -11.37
C VAL A 195 13.22 -6.39 -10.93
N LYS A 196 14.40 -6.86 -10.48
CA LYS A 196 15.53 -5.98 -10.13
C LYS A 196 15.98 -5.14 -11.33
N PHE A 197 16.15 -5.79 -12.49
CA PHE A 197 16.52 -5.11 -13.73
C PHE A 197 15.48 -4.06 -14.13
N TYR A 198 14.18 -4.41 -14.07
CA TYR A 198 13.10 -3.50 -14.36
C TYR A 198 13.12 -2.26 -13.44
N LEU A 199 13.32 -2.46 -12.13
CA LEU A 199 13.41 -1.36 -11.18
C LEU A 199 14.64 -0.47 -11.38
N ALA A 200 15.71 -0.99 -11.98
CA ALA A 200 16.91 -0.23 -12.31
C ALA A 200 16.79 0.61 -13.60
N LEU A 201 15.74 0.39 -14.41
CA LEU A 201 15.55 1.15 -15.64
C LEU A 201 15.21 2.61 -15.32
N PRO A 202 15.83 3.59 -16.02
CA PRO A 202 15.50 5.01 -15.87
C PRO A 202 14.09 5.34 -16.38
N TRP A 203 13.59 4.57 -17.32
CA TRP A 203 12.22 4.61 -17.81
C TRP A 203 11.66 3.19 -17.82
N ARG A 204 10.54 2.98 -17.12
CA ARG A 204 9.95 1.65 -16.92
C ARG A 204 8.77 1.47 -17.88
N PRO A 205 8.91 0.62 -18.91
CA PRO A 205 7.83 0.32 -19.84
C PRO A 205 6.67 -0.36 -19.11
N PHE A 206 5.46 -0.18 -19.64
CA PHE A 206 4.23 -0.81 -19.10
C PHE A 206 3.95 -0.52 -17.62
N ALA A 207 4.62 0.47 -17.02
CA ALA A 207 4.30 0.89 -15.67
C ALA A 207 2.88 1.46 -15.62
N GLY A 208 2.10 0.98 -14.68
CA GLY A 208 0.72 1.40 -14.42
C GLY A 208 0.47 1.89 -13.00
N GLN A 209 1.50 1.81 -12.15
CA GLN A 209 1.45 2.27 -10.76
C GLN A 209 2.50 3.36 -10.52
N PHE A 210 2.22 4.24 -9.56
CA PHE A 210 3.21 5.16 -9.01
C PHE A 210 3.70 4.69 -7.63
N LEU A 211 4.88 5.16 -7.25
CA LEU A 211 5.39 5.14 -5.88
C LEU A 211 5.52 6.57 -5.38
N ILE A 212 4.97 6.87 -4.21
CA ILE A 212 5.20 8.12 -3.49
C ILE A 212 5.66 7.80 -2.09
N VAL A 213 6.73 8.47 -1.67
CA VAL A 213 7.21 8.52 -0.29
C VAL A 213 6.98 9.92 0.23
N ALA A 214 6.16 10.02 1.27
CA ALA A 214 5.85 11.29 1.92
C ALA A 214 6.27 11.22 3.39
N GLU A 215 6.68 12.34 3.95
CA GLU A 215 7.13 12.47 5.33
C GLU A 215 6.17 13.37 6.10
N LYS A 216 5.79 12.94 7.30
CA LYS A 216 5.02 13.78 8.21
C LYS A 216 5.80 15.05 8.54
N GLU A 217 5.23 16.21 8.20
CA GLU A 217 5.83 17.48 8.53
C GLU A 217 5.98 17.64 10.05
N ILE A 218 7.13 18.17 10.44
CA ILE A 218 7.36 18.57 11.82
C ILE A 218 6.61 19.90 11.95
N GLY A 219 5.50 19.89 12.70
CA GLY A 219 4.76 21.12 12.98
C GLY A 219 5.72 22.15 13.60
N ASN A 220 5.67 23.35 13.04
CA ASN A 220 6.36 24.52 13.61
C ASN A 220 5.79 24.85 14.97
#